data_c4ddcb3635ffab9cb9e107c52ccb5df1
#
_entry.id   c4ddcb3635ffab9cb9e107c52ccb5df1
#
_cell.length_a   1.000
_cell.length_b   1.000
_cell.length_c   1.000
_cell.angle_alpha   90.00
_cell.angle_beta   90.00
_cell.angle_gamma   90.00
#
_symmetry.space_group_name_H-M   'P 1'
#
loop_
_entity.id
_entity.type
_entity.pdbx_description
1 polymer ?
#
loop_
_entity_poly.entity_id
_entity_poly.type
_entity_poly.pdbx_seq_one_letter_code
_entity_poly.pdbx_strand_id
1 'polypeptide(L)'
;MDKPSGVKNAKIRKIWVAMSTPFQANFFAPLIKELENDYDFVVTAREHDNISRILRAKNIDFIQVGKHGGRELSNKLEAYADGIKTMIPIVSREKPDLLLTERWPEAVRVAFGLDIPAWTIFYDERETHVNQMVFPLASRVYVPRFYNFQEIYASGVTDPDKVAWFNGFHTGYLKGTKTNGENPYKKLGIKSPLVFVRPEPEFASFFPTHEPVLEKAVARIVKNDKASVAVLPRTESQRRTYSQMGVTVLESSMIESPVAHADVTLGAAETMLMEAFILGKPAVSAIYWKASKPVAELHRYIPHSTDPTQIAEYVEEYLDPDTQKAFSEKVSLLVQNMDNPVQLMINDIRRLSDPKPVEVSLKRRSRLEIYLDIIQAASLRPLRPTQIMKEANISYNELRGIIESLEARALIRTENTISGKYYQATDEGLRLLEDYRTVRGRLFPE
;
A
#
# COMPACT_ATOMS: atom_id res chain seq x y z
N MET A 1 9.21 20.83 30.03
CA MET A 1 9.33 19.90 28.87
C MET A 1 8.69 20.61 27.71
N ASP A 2 9.51 21.17 26.83
CA ASP A 2 9.05 21.94 25.70
C ASP A 2 8.32 21.05 24.71
N LYS A 3 7.21 21.58 24.16
CA LYS A 3 6.43 20.93 23.10
C LYS A 3 7.36 20.63 21.91
N PRO A 4 7.24 19.48 21.23
CA PRO A 4 7.97 19.24 20.01
C PRO A 4 7.62 20.36 19.02
N SER A 5 8.65 21.06 18.59
CA SER A 5 8.58 22.18 17.64
C SER A 5 7.84 21.72 16.39
N GLY A 6 6.80 22.49 16.04
CA GLY A 6 6.09 22.33 14.78
C GLY A 6 7.07 22.28 13.63
N VAL A 7 6.72 21.52 12.60
CA VAL A 7 7.46 21.41 11.34
C VAL A 7 7.88 22.81 10.92
N LYS A 8 9.17 23.12 11.08
CA LYS A 8 9.73 24.34 10.50
C LYS A 8 9.46 24.24 9.00
N ASN A 9 8.92 25.30 8.41
CA ASN A 9 8.74 25.48 6.96
C ASN A 9 10.12 25.51 6.26
N ALA A 10 10.93 24.48 6.41
CA ALA A 10 12.17 24.33 5.69
C ALA A 10 11.82 23.75 4.31
N LYS A 11 12.24 24.45 3.28
CA LYS A 11 12.07 24.01 1.89
C LYS A 11 12.80 22.69 1.71
N ILE A 12 12.08 21.62 1.37
CA ILE A 12 12.68 20.31 1.03
C ILE A 12 13.56 20.52 -0.21
N ARG A 13 14.80 20.10 -0.12
CA ARG A 13 15.78 20.12 -1.22
C ARG A 13 16.43 18.78 -1.45
N LYS A 14 16.72 18.05 -0.38
CA LYS A 14 17.36 16.75 -0.44
C LYS A 14 16.46 15.69 0.22
N ILE A 15 16.17 14.62 -0.53
CA ILE A 15 15.28 13.53 -0.09
C ILE A 15 16.10 12.26 0.09
N TRP A 16 15.98 11.64 1.24
CA TRP A 16 16.51 10.32 1.51
C TRP A 16 15.44 9.28 1.20
N VAL A 17 15.72 8.36 0.27
CA VAL A 17 14.85 7.21 -0.02
C VAL A 17 15.53 5.94 0.49
N ALA A 18 14.89 5.24 1.42
CA ALA A 18 15.42 4.04 2.05
C ALA A 18 14.58 2.81 1.68
N MET A 19 15.23 1.79 1.11
CA MET A 19 14.59 0.62 0.52
C MET A 19 15.15 -0.68 1.10
N SER A 20 14.27 -1.57 1.58
CA SER A 20 14.64 -2.86 2.17
C SER A 20 14.11 -4.08 1.41
N THR A 21 13.26 -3.87 0.40
CA THR A 21 12.64 -4.93 -0.41
C THR A 21 12.62 -4.58 -1.90
N PRO A 22 12.57 -5.57 -2.81
CA PRO A 22 12.42 -5.34 -4.24
C PRO A 22 11.14 -4.55 -4.60
N PHE A 23 10.07 -4.73 -3.85
CA PHE A 23 8.84 -3.95 -4.01
C PHE A 23 9.12 -2.46 -3.84
N GLN A 24 9.84 -2.07 -2.79
CA GLN A 24 10.16 -0.67 -2.51
C GLN A 24 10.99 -0.03 -3.63
N ALA A 25 11.90 -0.78 -4.24
CA ALA A 25 12.67 -0.30 -5.38
C ALA A 25 11.76 0.01 -6.60
N ASN A 26 10.76 -0.81 -6.86
CA ASN A 26 9.78 -0.55 -7.90
C ASN A 26 8.82 0.60 -7.53
N PHE A 27 8.43 0.68 -6.27
CA PHE A 27 7.50 1.68 -5.74
C PHE A 27 8.09 3.10 -5.78
N PHE A 28 9.34 3.28 -5.33
CA PHE A 28 9.96 4.60 -5.25
C PHE A 28 10.70 5.03 -6.52
N ALA A 29 11.06 4.12 -7.42
CA ALA A 29 11.76 4.47 -8.64
C ALA A 29 11.01 5.51 -9.51
N PRO A 30 9.69 5.41 -9.73
CA PRO A 30 8.94 6.44 -10.45
C PRO A 30 9.00 7.81 -9.78
N LEU A 31 8.93 7.87 -8.44
CA LEU A 31 9.05 9.10 -7.66
C LEU A 31 10.42 9.75 -7.85
N ILE A 32 11.48 8.96 -7.73
CA ILE A 32 12.85 9.46 -7.91
C ILE A 32 12.99 10.04 -9.32
N LYS A 33 12.56 9.28 -10.34
CA LYS A 33 12.66 9.71 -11.75
C LYS A 33 11.85 10.95 -12.07
N GLU A 34 10.70 11.15 -11.44
CA GLU A 34 9.88 12.35 -11.66
C GLU A 34 10.45 13.59 -10.95
N LEU A 35 11.17 13.40 -9.85
CA LEU A 35 11.67 14.50 -9.02
C LEU A 35 13.18 14.75 -9.14
N GLU A 36 13.96 13.92 -9.83
CA GLU A 36 15.43 14.00 -9.87
C GLU A 36 15.99 15.30 -10.47
N ASN A 37 15.20 16.05 -11.23
CA ASN A 37 15.63 17.37 -11.76
C ASN A 37 15.37 18.52 -10.79
N ASP A 38 14.51 18.32 -9.78
CA ASP A 38 14.08 19.37 -8.87
C ASP A 38 14.67 19.20 -7.46
N TYR A 39 15.08 17.95 -7.11
CA TYR A 39 15.53 17.56 -5.77
C TYR A 39 16.78 16.68 -5.84
N ASP A 40 17.65 16.86 -4.85
CA ASP A 40 18.77 15.95 -4.61
C ASP A 40 18.28 14.67 -3.92
N PHE A 41 18.80 13.51 -4.31
CA PHE A 41 18.46 12.23 -3.71
C PHE A 41 19.65 11.56 -3.03
N VAL A 42 19.40 11.01 -1.84
CA VAL A 42 20.26 10.03 -1.19
C VAL A 42 19.47 8.72 -1.16
N VAL A 43 19.90 7.73 -1.91
CA VAL A 43 19.23 6.44 -1.94
C VAL A 43 20.04 5.42 -1.16
N THR A 44 19.44 4.80 -0.14
CA THR A 44 20.02 3.67 0.58
C THR A 44 19.21 2.42 0.34
N ALA A 45 19.88 1.31 0.09
CA ALA A 45 19.23 0.05 -0.19
C ALA A 45 19.85 -1.08 0.64
N ARG A 46 18.99 -1.93 1.23
CA ARG A 46 19.46 -3.11 1.94
C ARG A 46 20.15 -4.06 0.96
N GLU A 47 21.17 -4.76 1.43
CA GLU A 47 21.87 -5.79 0.65
C GLU A 47 20.88 -6.87 0.19
N HIS A 48 20.58 -6.87 -1.10
CA HIS A 48 19.67 -7.79 -1.73
C HIS A 48 19.83 -7.72 -3.26
N ASP A 49 20.21 -8.81 -3.89
CA ASP A 49 20.53 -8.84 -5.32
C ASP A 49 19.45 -8.25 -6.22
N ASN A 50 18.18 -8.56 -5.94
CA ASN A 50 17.07 -8.06 -6.74
C ASN A 50 16.86 -6.55 -6.59
N ILE A 51 17.08 -5.97 -5.39
CA ILE A 51 16.99 -4.51 -5.20
C ILE A 51 18.06 -3.83 -6.04
N SER A 52 19.32 -4.28 -5.89
CA SER A 52 20.46 -3.72 -6.63
C SER A 52 20.26 -3.81 -8.15
N ARG A 53 19.72 -4.93 -8.63
CA ARG A 53 19.43 -5.11 -10.07
C ARG A 53 18.36 -4.15 -10.57
N ILE A 54 17.25 -4.00 -9.82
CA ILE A 54 16.16 -3.07 -10.18
C ILE A 54 16.67 -1.64 -10.24
N LEU A 55 17.41 -1.19 -9.23
CA LEU A 55 17.93 0.19 -9.17
C LEU A 55 18.92 0.47 -10.30
N ARG A 56 19.84 -0.47 -10.58
CA ARG A 56 20.79 -0.33 -11.72
C ARG A 56 20.05 -0.31 -13.07
N ALA A 57 19.06 -1.19 -13.28
CA ALA A 57 18.28 -1.21 -14.51
C ALA A 57 17.50 0.10 -14.74
N LYS A 58 17.20 0.82 -13.67
CA LYS A 58 16.52 2.13 -13.71
C LYS A 58 17.48 3.33 -13.66
N ASN A 59 18.80 3.10 -13.71
CA ASN A 59 19.84 4.12 -13.58
C ASN A 59 19.64 4.98 -12.33
N ILE A 60 19.45 4.35 -11.18
CA ILE A 60 19.35 4.98 -9.87
C ILE A 60 20.59 4.60 -9.06
N ASP A 61 21.39 5.59 -8.71
CA ASP A 61 22.54 5.41 -7.82
C ASP A 61 22.08 5.17 -6.39
N PHE A 62 22.75 4.26 -5.69
CA PHE A 62 22.40 3.90 -4.31
C PHE A 62 23.60 3.49 -3.48
N ILE A 63 23.50 3.66 -2.19
CA ILE A 63 24.43 3.20 -1.18
C ILE A 63 23.86 1.93 -0.55
N GLN A 64 24.64 0.84 -0.61
CA GLN A 64 24.22 -0.42 0.02
C GLN A 64 24.45 -0.36 1.53
N VAL A 65 23.41 -0.69 2.32
CA VAL A 65 23.43 -0.60 3.77
C VAL A 65 22.68 -1.75 4.42
N GLY A 66 23.29 -2.35 5.43
CA GLY A 66 22.66 -3.44 6.20
C GLY A 66 22.37 -4.68 5.37
N LYS A 67 21.96 -5.72 6.05
CA LYS A 67 21.60 -7.03 5.47
C LYS A 67 20.39 -7.63 6.16
N HIS A 68 19.80 -8.65 5.58
CA HIS A 68 18.70 -9.37 6.20
C HIS A 68 19.19 -10.33 7.29
N GLY A 69 18.62 -10.29 8.49
CA GLY A 69 19.04 -11.12 9.63
C GLY A 69 18.60 -12.59 9.58
N GLY A 70 17.92 -13.04 8.50
CA GLY A 70 17.47 -14.42 8.39
C GLY A 70 16.20 -14.72 9.22
N ARG A 71 16.06 -15.94 9.73
CA ARG A 71 14.87 -16.40 10.50
C ARG A 71 14.99 -16.12 11.98
N GLU A 72 16.19 -16.28 12.56
CA GLU A 72 16.43 -16.17 13.98
C GLU A 72 16.22 -14.72 14.49
N LEU A 73 15.52 -14.59 15.61
CA LEU A 73 15.18 -13.27 16.17
C LEU A 73 16.43 -12.51 16.62
N SER A 74 17.41 -13.18 17.21
CA SER A 74 18.70 -12.59 17.59
C SER A 74 19.42 -12.00 16.38
N ASN A 75 19.52 -12.75 15.29
CA ASN A 75 20.17 -12.30 14.06
C ASN A 75 19.42 -11.13 13.42
N LYS A 76 18.08 -11.12 13.50
CA LYS A 76 17.27 -9.96 13.07
C LYS A 76 17.56 -8.72 13.89
N LEU A 77 17.72 -8.87 15.21
CA LEU A 77 18.04 -7.77 16.11
C LEU A 77 19.46 -7.24 15.87
N GLU A 78 20.43 -8.11 15.64
CA GLU A 78 21.80 -7.73 15.28
C GLU A 78 21.82 -6.98 13.93
N ALA A 79 21.12 -7.51 12.90
CA ALA A 79 21.01 -6.87 11.59
C ALA A 79 20.34 -5.48 11.69
N TYR A 80 19.34 -5.32 12.56
CA TYR A 80 18.70 -4.04 12.86
C TYR A 80 19.72 -3.04 13.45
N ALA A 81 20.48 -3.46 14.46
CA ALA A 81 21.51 -2.62 15.09
C ALA A 81 22.62 -2.21 14.10
N ASP A 82 23.11 -3.15 13.31
CA ASP A 82 24.12 -2.93 12.26
C ASP A 82 23.60 -1.98 11.16
N GLY A 83 22.34 -2.13 10.75
CA GLY A 83 21.68 -1.27 9.79
C GLY A 83 21.66 0.19 10.26
N ILE A 84 21.26 0.43 11.51
CA ILE A 84 21.28 1.77 12.13
C ILE A 84 22.71 2.32 12.16
N LYS A 85 23.66 1.54 12.67
CA LYS A 85 25.07 1.94 12.78
C LYS A 85 25.68 2.33 11.43
N THR A 86 25.31 1.61 10.36
CA THR A 86 25.79 1.87 9.00
C THR A 86 25.18 3.12 8.40
N MET A 87 23.89 3.40 8.65
CA MET A 87 23.17 4.54 8.08
C MET A 87 23.54 5.87 8.75
N ILE A 88 23.80 5.90 10.06
CA ILE A 88 24.11 7.14 10.81
C ILE A 88 25.16 8.01 10.13
N PRO A 89 26.39 7.54 9.81
CA PRO A 89 27.41 8.39 9.21
C PRO A 89 27.03 8.90 7.82
N ILE A 90 26.30 8.10 7.05
CA ILE A 90 25.82 8.47 5.70
C ILE A 90 24.82 9.62 5.83
N VAL A 91 23.76 9.41 6.62
CA VAL A 91 22.66 10.36 6.76
C VAL A 91 23.13 11.66 7.45
N SER A 92 24.01 11.56 8.45
CA SER A 92 24.61 12.74 9.11
C SER A 92 25.46 13.59 8.18
N ARG A 93 26.16 12.98 7.22
CA ARG A 93 26.92 13.68 6.19
C ARG A 93 26.01 14.34 5.16
N GLU A 94 25.05 13.58 4.65
CA GLU A 94 24.17 14.01 3.56
C GLU A 94 23.10 15.02 3.99
N LYS A 95 22.69 15.00 5.26
CA LYS A 95 21.70 15.91 5.87
C LYS A 95 20.43 16.09 5.04
N PRO A 96 19.70 14.99 4.74
CA PRO A 96 18.46 15.10 3.99
C PRO A 96 17.36 15.79 4.82
N ASP A 97 16.44 16.44 4.11
CA ASP A 97 15.31 17.16 4.71
C ASP A 97 14.10 16.27 4.97
N LEU A 98 14.03 15.12 4.30
CA LEU A 98 12.91 14.19 4.36
C LEU A 98 13.39 12.75 4.11
N LEU A 99 12.87 11.79 4.91
CA LEU A 99 12.96 10.36 4.63
C LEU A 99 11.67 9.89 3.96
N LEU A 100 11.80 9.15 2.86
CA LEU A 100 10.75 8.32 2.27
C LEU A 100 11.12 6.85 2.44
N THR A 101 10.24 6.06 3.02
CA THR A 101 10.46 4.62 3.17
C THR A 101 9.12 3.88 3.30
N GLU A 102 9.11 2.63 2.94
CA GLU A 102 7.98 1.74 3.18
C GLU A 102 8.34 0.83 4.35
N ARG A 103 7.99 1.29 5.58
CA ARG A 103 8.08 0.53 6.83
C ARG A 103 9.45 -0.13 7.11
N TRP A 104 10.56 0.58 6.83
CA TRP A 104 11.89 0.09 7.22
C TRP A 104 12.30 0.66 8.59
N PRO A 105 12.23 -0.14 9.68
CA PRO A 105 12.41 0.36 11.04
C PRO A 105 13.75 1.03 11.29
N GLU A 106 14.86 0.48 10.74
CA GLU A 106 16.20 1.02 10.88
C GLU A 106 16.30 2.45 10.32
N ALA A 107 15.75 2.66 9.12
CA ALA A 107 15.78 3.97 8.47
C ALA A 107 14.92 4.99 9.24
N VAL A 108 13.72 4.60 9.66
CA VAL A 108 12.82 5.47 10.44
C VAL A 108 13.45 5.81 11.80
N ARG A 109 14.14 4.85 12.45
CA ARG A 109 14.83 5.09 13.72
C ARG A 109 15.98 6.08 13.59
N VAL A 110 16.77 5.98 12.50
CA VAL A 110 17.86 6.92 12.21
C VAL A 110 17.29 8.31 11.90
N ALA A 111 16.26 8.40 11.07
CA ALA A 111 15.61 9.68 10.75
C ALA A 111 15.09 10.37 12.01
N PHE A 112 14.35 9.64 12.86
CA PHE A 112 13.86 10.16 14.14
C PHE A 112 14.99 10.65 15.07
N GLY A 113 16.08 9.89 15.15
CA GLY A 113 17.24 10.26 15.99
C GLY A 113 18.01 11.49 15.48
N LEU A 114 17.88 11.82 14.20
CA LEU A 114 18.54 12.97 13.55
C LEU A 114 17.57 14.12 13.24
N ASP A 115 16.36 14.10 13.80
CA ASP A 115 15.28 15.10 13.61
C ASP A 115 14.89 15.29 12.12
N ILE A 116 14.92 14.19 11.34
CA ILE A 116 14.51 14.17 9.94
C ILE A 116 13.07 13.64 9.88
N PRO A 117 12.10 14.37 9.31
CA PRO A 117 10.74 13.89 9.13
C PRO A 117 10.73 12.65 8.24
N ALA A 118 9.95 11.63 8.63
CA ALA A 118 9.83 10.38 7.91
C ALA A 118 8.40 10.17 7.39
N TRP A 119 8.25 9.92 6.09
CA TRP A 119 6.99 9.57 5.47
C TRP A 119 6.99 8.09 5.09
N THR A 120 5.88 7.42 5.35
CA THR A 120 5.73 5.99 5.11
C THR A 120 4.32 5.65 4.62
N ILE A 121 4.12 4.39 4.20
CA ILE A 121 2.83 3.88 3.76
C ILE A 121 2.39 2.71 4.64
N PHE A 122 1.10 2.67 4.98
CA PHE A 122 0.46 1.59 5.71
C PHE A 122 -0.31 0.69 4.75
N TYR A 123 -0.10 -0.62 4.81
CA TYR A 123 -0.87 -1.57 4.00
C TYR A 123 -0.97 -2.98 4.59
N ASP A 124 -0.36 -3.27 5.75
CA ASP A 124 -0.47 -4.58 6.39
C ASP A 124 -0.53 -4.43 7.91
N GLU A 125 -1.69 -4.69 8.46
CA GLU A 125 -1.98 -4.61 9.88
C GLU A 125 -1.38 -5.77 10.69
N ARG A 126 -1.02 -6.88 10.05
CA ARG A 126 -0.55 -8.11 10.70
C ARG A 126 0.90 -8.02 11.20
N GLU A 127 1.69 -7.15 10.57
CA GLU A 127 3.10 -6.96 10.95
C GLU A 127 3.26 -6.02 12.16
N THR A 128 2.60 -6.35 13.26
CA THR A 128 2.46 -5.51 14.45
C THR A 128 3.80 -4.98 14.97
N HIS A 129 4.83 -5.82 15.05
CA HIS A 129 6.15 -5.40 15.59
C HIS A 129 6.82 -4.35 14.69
N VAL A 130 6.77 -4.54 13.36
CA VAL A 130 7.31 -3.57 12.40
C VAL A 130 6.50 -2.27 12.47
N ASN A 131 5.18 -2.38 12.48
CA ASN A 131 4.27 -1.24 12.52
C ASN A 131 4.52 -0.37 13.77
N GLN A 132 4.64 -0.99 14.94
CA GLN A 132 4.91 -0.30 16.22
C GLN A 132 6.30 0.36 16.29
N MET A 133 7.28 -0.13 15.53
CA MET A 133 8.61 0.51 15.44
C MET A 133 8.64 1.68 14.44
N VAL A 134 7.70 1.74 13.51
CA VAL A 134 7.72 2.70 12.40
C VAL A 134 6.70 3.83 12.60
N PHE A 135 5.43 3.51 12.75
CA PHE A 135 4.36 4.51 12.67
C PHE A 135 4.35 5.54 13.80
N PRO A 136 4.70 5.22 15.07
CA PRO A 136 4.82 6.25 16.10
C PRO A 136 5.88 7.31 15.80
N LEU A 137 6.93 6.93 15.07
CA LEU A 137 8.07 7.79 14.75
C LEU A 137 7.88 8.53 13.40
N ALA A 138 6.95 8.09 12.55
CA ALA A 138 6.67 8.72 11.28
C ALA A 138 5.98 10.09 11.46
N SER A 139 6.32 11.05 10.61
CA SER A 139 5.66 12.36 10.54
C SER A 139 4.46 12.38 9.60
N ARG A 140 4.38 11.43 8.66
CA ARG A 140 3.24 11.25 7.75
C ARG A 140 3.09 9.77 7.37
N VAL A 141 1.86 9.29 7.36
CA VAL A 141 1.51 7.91 7.01
C VAL A 141 0.42 7.93 5.94
N TYR A 142 0.71 7.37 4.77
CA TYR A 142 -0.27 7.19 3.70
C TYR A 142 -1.04 5.91 3.95
N VAL A 143 -2.37 6.00 4.02
CA VAL A 143 -3.24 4.89 4.45
C VAL A 143 -4.38 4.68 3.44
N PRO A 144 -4.61 3.46 2.96
CA PRO A 144 -5.76 3.14 2.13
C PRO A 144 -7.10 3.41 2.86
N ARG A 145 -8.09 3.97 2.17
CA ARG A 145 -9.40 4.32 2.76
C ARG A 145 -10.26 3.14 3.20
N PHE A 146 -9.91 1.91 2.86
CA PHE A 146 -10.60 0.73 3.39
C PHE A 146 -10.19 0.38 4.84
N TYR A 147 -9.15 1.02 5.39
CA TYR A 147 -8.88 1.02 6.83
C TYR A 147 -9.68 2.11 7.53
N ASN A 148 -10.07 1.87 8.79
CA ASN A 148 -10.54 2.90 9.69
C ASN A 148 -9.43 3.34 10.66
N PHE A 149 -9.65 4.45 11.36
CA PHE A 149 -8.61 5.00 12.25
C PHE A 149 -8.29 4.06 13.44
N GLN A 150 -9.27 3.33 13.97
CA GLN A 150 -9.03 2.42 15.10
C GLN A 150 -8.09 1.28 14.72
N GLU A 151 -8.20 0.75 13.50
CA GLU A 151 -7.32 -0.31 13.01
C GLU A 151 -5.88 0.16 12.87
N ILE A 152 -5.66 1.36 12.36
CA ILE A 152 -4.31 1.91 12.23
C ILE A 152 -3.75 2.42 13.56
N TYR A 153 -4.63 2.87 14.47
CA TYR A 153 -4.25 3.26 15.82
C TYR A 153 -3.62 2.08 16.59
N ALA A 154 -4.21 0.90 16.52
CA ALA A 154 -3.67 -0.33 17.11
C ALA A 154 -2.28 -0.69 16.54
N SER A 155 -1.97 -0.23 15.31
CA SER A 155 -0.69 -0.43 14.65
C SER A 155 0.34 0.68 14.98
N GLY A 156 -0.01 1.66 15.83
CA GLY A 156 0.89 2.72 16.27
C GLY A 156 0.70 4.08 15.59
N VAL A 157 -0.30 4.25 14.70
CA VAL A 157 -0.64 5.56 14.13
C VAL A 157 -1.56 6.28 15.12
N THR A 158 -0.98 6.93 16.12
CA THR A 158 -1.73 7.52 17.23
C THR A 158 -2.22 8.94 16.98
N ASP A 159 -1.69 9.60 15.96
CA ASP A 159 -2.02 10.98 15.60
C ASP A 159 -2.72 11.00 14.21
N PRO A 160 -4.02 11.30 14.15
CA PRO A 160 -4.76 11.37 12.89
C PRO A 160 -4.28 12.48 11.95
N ASP A 161 -3.65 13.55 12.46
CA ASP A 161 -3.13 14.64 11.64
C ASP A 161 -1.93 14.21 10.77
N LYS A 162 -1.30 13.08 11.13
CA LYS A 162 -0.24 12.46 10.32
C LYS A 162 -0.75 11.60 9.17
N VAL A 163 -2.05 11.31 9.12
CA VAL A 163 -2.62 10.37 8.15
C VAL A 163 -2.99 11.08 6.85
N ALA A 164 -2.45 10.57 5.75
CA ALA A 164 -2.86 10.91 4.39
C ALA A 164 -3.66 9.74 3.81
N TRP A 165 -4.96 9.90 3.71
CA TRP A 165 -5.85 8.87 3.17
C TRP A 165 -5.79 8.84 1.64
N PHE A 166 -5.77 7.63 1.07
CA PHE A 166 -5.87 7.43 -0.37
C PHE A 166 -6.85 6.31 -0.72
N ASN A 167 -7.46 6.38 -1.91
CA ASN A 167 -8.38 5.38 -2.40
C ASN A 167 -7.63 4.32 -3.22
N GLY A 168 -7.76 3.05 -2.88
CA GLY A 168 -7.14 1.93 -3.60
C GLY A 168 -6.03 1.22 -2.84
N PHE A 169 -5.16 0.55 -3.59
CA PHE A 169 -4.09 -0.30 -3.06
C PHE A 169 -2.73 0.40 -3.11
N HIS A 170 -1.79 -0.03 -2.27
CA HIS A 170 -0.41 0.45 -2.30
C HIS A 170 0.29 0.16 -3.64
N THR A 171 -0.17 -0.85 -4.40
CA THR A 171 0.29 -1.14 -5.76
C THR A 171 -0.26 -0.17 -6.82
N GLY A 172 -1.10 0.78 -6.42
CA GLY A 172 -1.68 1.81 -7.29
C GLY A 172 -0.66 2.68 -8.06
N TYR A 173 0.62 2.60 -7.71
CA TYR A 173 1.71 3.22 -8.47
C TYR A 173 1.82 2.66 -9.91
N LEU A 174 1.30 1.46 -10.16
CA LEU A 174 1.24 0.85 -11.49
C LEU A 174 0.09 1.38 -12.36
N LYS A 175 -0.81 2.20 -11.81
CA LYS A 175 -1.91 2.79 -12.57
C LYS A 175 -1.38 3.60 -13.75
N GLY A 176 -1.88 3.28 -14.94
CA GLY A 176 -1.48 3.95 -16.17
C GLY A 176 -0.12 3.51 -16.72
N THR A 177 0.56 2.56 -16.07
CA THR A 177 1.80 1.99 -16.61
C THR A 177 1.47 1.22 -17.87
N LYS A 178 2.00 1.68 -18.99
CA LYS A 178 1.91 0.93 -20.24
C LYS A 178 2.95 -0.21 -20.20
N THR A 179 2.50 -1.42 -20.45
CA THR A 179 3.38 -2.56 -20.70
C THR A 179 4.01 -2.41 -22.09
N ASN A 180 4.90 -1.41 -22.20
CA ASN A 180 5.60 -1.15 -23.44
C ASN A 180 6.82 -2.08 -23.50
N GLY A 181 6.81 -3.05 -24.38
CA GLY A 181 7.97 -3.91 -24.56
C GLY A 181 7.61 -5.27 -25.16
N GLU A 182 8.63 -5.95 -25.62
CA GLU A 182 8.52 -7.32 -26.07
C GLU A 182 8.21 -8.23 -24.89
N ASN A 183 7.22 -9.11 -25.04
CA ASN A 183 6.83 -10.05 -24.00
C ASN A 183 8.03 -10.94 -23.61
N PRO A 184 8.55 -10.84 -22.37
CA PRO A 184 9.75 -11.56 -21.94
C PRO A 184 9.57 -13.08 -21.93
N TYR A 185 8.35 -13.57 -21.79
CA TYR A 185 8.04 -15.00 -21.84
C TYR A 185 8.28 -15.59 -23.24
N LYS A 186 8.07 -14.80 -24.30
CA LYS A 186 8.38 -15.22 -25.66
C LYS A 186 9.88 -15.47 -25.84
N LYS A 187 10.74 -14.66 -25.22
CA LYS A 187 12.20 -14.87 -25.24
C LYS A 187 12.62 -16.16 -24.54
N LEU A 188 11.83 -16.60 -23.56
CA LEU A 188 12.02 -17.86 -22.85
C LEU A 188 11.35 -19.06 -23.55
N GLY A 189 10.75 -18.85 -24.74
CA GLY A 189 10.06 -19.91 -25.48
C GLY A 189 8.71 -20.30 -24.90
N ILE A 190 8.16 -19.53 -23.95
CA ILE A 190 6.89 -19.82 -23.27
C ILE A 190 5.74 -19.28 -24.15
N LYS A 191 4.78 -20.15 -24.44
CA LYS A 191 3.63 -19.84 -25.31
C LYS A 191 2.46 -19.30 -24.52
N SER A 192 1.66 -18.44 -25.15
CA SER A 192 0.33 -18.03 -24.66
C SER A 192 -0.73 -19.07 -25.07
N PRO A 193 -1.80 -19.26 -24.26
CA PRO A 193 -2.06 -18.56 -23.01
C PRO A 193 -1.11 -19.01 -21.90
N LEU A 194 -0.78 -18.08 -20.99
CA LEU A 194 0.18 -18.27 -19.92
C LEU A 194 -0.43 -18.01 -18.54
N VAL A 195 -0.31 -18.99 -17.67
CA VAL A 195 -0.60 -18.87 -16.24
C VAL A 195 0.73 -18.61 -15.51
N PHE A 196 0.87 -17.42 -14.94
CA PHE A 196 1.97 -17.09 -14.05
C PHE A 196 1.61 -17.47 -12.61
N VAL A 197 2.49 -18.21 -11.94
CA VAL A 197 2.26 -18.71 -10.57
C VAL A 197 3.29 -18.14 -9.61
N ARG A 198 2.79 -17.57 -8.49
CA ARG A 198 3.63 -17.11 -7.39
C ARG A 198 3.29 -17.87 -6.12
N PRO A 199 4.16 -18.79 -5.65
CA PRO A 199 3.93 -19.58 -4.45
C PRO A 199 3.93 -18.78 -3.15
N GLU A 200 3.58 -19.46 -2.09
CA GLU A 200 3.41 -19.01 -0.71
C GLU A 200 4.68 -18.36 -0.15
N PRO A 201 4.53 -17.35 0.73
CA PRO A 201 5.65 -16.70 1.41
C PRO A 201 6.08 -17.47 2.67
N GLU A 202 6.65 -18.66 2.53
CA GLU A 202 6.99 -19.59 3.63
C GLU A 202 7.85 -18.99 4.76
N PHE A 203 8.53 -17.86 4.51
CA PHE A 203 9.36 -17.17 5.49
C PHE A 203 8.66 -15.99 6.17
N ALA A 204 7.43 -15.67 5.79
CA ALA A 204 6.68 -14.59 6.42
C ALA A 204 6.22 -15.00 7.82
N SER A 205 6.24 -14.04 8.76
CA SER A 205 5.87 -14.27 10.16
C SER A 205 4.40 -14.65 10.34
N PHE A 206 3.55 -14.28 9.39
CA PHE A 206 2.12 -14.58 9.36
C PHE A 206 1.77 -15.87 8.62
N PHE A 207 2.74 -16.54 7.98
CA PHE A 207 2.50 -17.77 7.23
C PHE A 207 2.30 -18.95 8.19
N PRO A 208 1.17 -19.69 8.07
CA PRO A 208 0.90 -20.87 8.91
C PRO A 208 1.71 -22.09 8.43
N THR A 209 1.28 -23.24 8.89
CA THR A 209 1.77 -24.53 8.35
C THR A 209 1.45 -24.65 6.87
N HIS A 210 2.40 -25.16 6.09
CA HIS A 210 2.24 -25.38 4.66
C HIS A 210 1.15 -26.41 4.36
N GLU A 211 0.26 -26.05 3.42
CA GLU A 211 -0.73 -26.94 2.83
C GLU A 211 -0.57 -26.96 1.31
N PRO A 212 -0.59 -28.11 0.64
CA PRO A 212 -0.29 -28.22 -0.79
C PRO A 212 -1.49 -27.83 -1.67
N VAL A 213 -2.13 -26.69 -1.37
CA VAL A 213 -3.29 -26.20 -2.11
C VAL A 213 -2.90 -25.77 -3.51
N LEU A 214 -1.86 -24.92 -3.59
CA LEU A 214 -1.42 -24.36 -4.84
C LEU A 214 -0.76 -25.40 -5.74
N GLU A 215 0.04 -26.31 -5.19
CA GLU A 215 0.68 -27.40 -5.94
C GLU A 215 -0.38 -28.33 -6.57
N LYS A 216 -1.42 -28.68 -5.82
CA LYS A 216 -2.53 -29.50 -6.34
C LYS A 216 -3.32 -28.78 -7.44
N ALA A 217 -3.53 -27.47 -7.29
CA ALA A 217 -4.18 -26.66 -8.33
C ALA A 217 -3.32 -26.58 -9.60
N VAL A 218 -2.02 -26.31 -9.46
CA VAL A 218 -1.08 -26.28 -10.58
C VAL A 218 -1.00 -27.62 -11.29
N ALA A 219 -0.93 -28.73 -10.57
CA ALA A 219 -0.93 -30.07 -11.16
C ALA A 219 -2.18 -30.35 -12.02
N ARG A 220 -3.36 -29.84 -11.59
CA ARG A 220 -4.59 -29.94 -12.38
C ARG A 220 -4.55 -29.08 -13.65
N ILE A 221 -4.07 -27.84 -13.53
CA ILE A 221 -3.94 -26.91 -14.67
C ILE A 221 -2.98 -27.49 -15.72
N VAL A 222 -1.84 -28.03 -15.28
CA VAL A 222 -0.88 -28.69 -16.18
C VAL A 222 -1.49 -29.92 -16.86
N LYS A 223 -2.25 -30.75 -16.09
CA LYS A 223 -2.91 -31.93 -16.65
C LYS A 223 -3.94 -31.59 -17.75
N ASN A 224 -4.58 -30.44 -17.67
CA ASN A 224 -5.57 -30.01 -18.64
C ASN A 224 -4.95 -29.48 -19.95
N ASP A 225 -3.65 -29.19 -19.95
CA ASP A 225 -2.83 -28.80 -21.13
C ASP A 225 -3.41 -27.65 -21.97
N LYS A 226 -4.14 -26.73 -21.32
CA LYS A 226 -4.77 -25.57 -21.99
C LYS A 226 -3.89 -24.32 -22.00
N ALA A 227 -2.85 -24.29 -21.16
CA ALA A 227 -1.97 -23.13 -21.01
C ALA A 227 -0.55 -23.54 -20.62
N SER A 228 0.42 -22.73 -21.00
CA SER A 228 1.75 -22.78 -20.42
C SER A 228 1.69 -22.34 -18.95
N VAL A 229 2.45 -22.98 -18.07
CA VAL A 229 2.54 -22.59 -16.66
C VAL A 229 3.96 -22.18 -16.35
N ALA A 230 4.15 -20.98 -15.82
CA ALA A 230 5.44 -20.47 -15.38
C ALA A 230 5.37 -20.11 -13.89
N VAL A 231 6.28 -20.67 -13.11
CA VAL A 231 6.32 -20.53 -11.65
C VAL A 231 7.55 -19.74 -11.23
N LEU A 232 7.39 -18.72 -10.39
CA LEU A 232 8.48 -17.99 -9.77
C LEU A 232 8.60 -18.39 -8.29
N PRO A 233 9.41 -19.39 -7.93
CA PRO A 233 9.55 -19.87 -6.56
C PRO A 233 10.27 -18.85 -5.66
N ARG A 234 10.08 -18.99 -4.35
CA ARG A 234 10.77 -18.20 -3.31
C ARG A 234 11.87 -18.98 -2.61
N THR A 235 11.75 -20.29 -2.62
CA THR A 235 12.63 -21.21 -1.90
C THR A 235 13.13 -22.31 -2.81
N GLU A 236 14.25 -22.93 -2.44
CA GLU A 236 14.77 -24.08 -3.17
C GLU A 236 13.83 -25.30 -3.05
N SER A 237 13.09 -25.41 -1.95
CA SER A 237 12.06 -26.44 -1.78
C SER A 237 10.97 -26.29 -2.84
N GLN A 238 10.40 -25.09 -2.96
CA GLN A 238 9.39 -24.78 -4.00
C GLN A 238 9.94 -25.00 -5.40
N ARG A 239 11.19 -24.58 -5.66
CA ARG A 239 11.85 -24.83 -6.95
C ARG A 239 11.85 -26.31 -7.32
N ARG A 240 12.27 -27.18 -6.40
CA ARG A 240 12.29 -28.63 -6.61
C ARG A 240 10.91 -29.20 -6.86
N THR A 241 9.94 -28.81 -6.03
CA THR A 241 8.55 -29.28 -6.16
C THR A 241 7.96 -28.95 -7.53
N TYR A 242 8.04 -27.68 -7.94
CA TYR A 242 7.48 -27.25 -9.21
C TYR A 242 8.26 -27.76 -10.43
N SER A 243 9.58 -27.93 -10.34
CA SER A 243 10.37 -28.53 -11.44
C SER A 243 9.93 -29.95 -11.80
N GLN A 244 9.32 -30.68 -10.87
CA GLN A 244 8.81 -32.04 -11.11
C GLN A 244 7.42 -32.08 -11.76
N MET A 245 6.77 -30.91 -11.90
CA MET A 245 5.38 -30.82 -12.41
C MET A 245 5.29 -30.52 -13.91
N GLY A 246 6.41 -30.43 -14.64
CA GLY A 246 6.39 -30.09 -16.07
C GLY A 246 6.12 -28.62 -16.38
N VAL A 247 6.30 -27.72 -15.38
CA VAL A 247 6.14 -26.27 -15.53
C VAL A 247 7.48 -25.58 -15.79
N THR A 248 7.46 -24.39 -16.35
CA THR A 248 8.67 -23.56 -16.47
C THR A 248 8.96 -22.87 -15.14
N VAL A 249 10.10 -23.20 -14.53
CA VAL A 249 10.56 -22.55 -13.29
C VAL A 249 11.39 -21.33 -13.64
N LEU A 250 10.91 -20.18 -13.22
CA LEU A 250 11.53 -18.87 -13.46
C LEU A 250 12.55 -18.51 -12.39
N GLU A 251 13.50 -17.67 -12.76
CA GLU A 251 14.35 -16.93 -11.84
C GLU A 251 13.95 -15.45 -11.83
N SER A 252 14.05 -14.80 -10.69
CA SER A 252 13.69 -13.39 -10.55
C SER A 252 14.54 -12.45 -11.41
N SER A 253 15.70 -12.91 -11.88
CA SER A 253 16.55 -12.20 -12.84
C SER A 253 16.04 -12.21 -14.27
N MET A 254 15.17 -13.15 -14.62
CA MET A 254 14.73 -13.37 -16.00
C MET A 254 13.62 -12.40 -16.43
N ILE A 255 12.77 -11.95 -15.50
CA ILE A 255 11.56 -11.17 -15.81
C ILE A 255 11.39 -10.02 -14.81
N GLU A 256 11.33 -8.79 -15.33
CA GLU A 256 11.14 -7.60 -14.48
C GLU A 256 9.72 -7.46 -13.94
N SER A 257 8.72 -7.77 -14.76
CA SER A 257 7.31 -7.65 -14.40
C SER A 257 6.54 -8.88 -14.90
N PRO A 258 6.64 -10.02 -14.19
CA PRO A 258 6.03 -11.27 -14.65
C PRO A 258 4.51 -11.17 -14.81
N VAL A 259 3.86 -10.40 -13.96
CA VAL A 259 2.40 -10.21 -13.96
C VAL A 259 1.90 -9.48 -15.20
N ALA A 260 2.66 -8.50 -15.68
CA ALA A 260 2.23 -7.61 -16.76
C ALA A 260 2.00 -8.33 -18.11
N HIS A 261 2.69 -9.44 -18.31
CA HIS A 261 2.67 -10.19 -19.58
C HIS A 261 2.01 -11.58 -19.47
N ALA A 262 1.54 -11.95 -18.28
CA ALA A 262 0.75 -13.17 -18.08
C ALA A 262 -0.70 -12.97 -18.54
N ASP A 263 -1.33 -14.05 -18.99
CA ASP A 263 -2.76 -14.05 -19.31
C ASP A 263 -3.58 -14.20 -18.02
N VAL A 264 -3.13 -15.05 -17.08
CA VAL A 264 -3.71 -15.21 -15.73
C VAL A 264 -2.60 -15.24 -14.70
N THR A 265 -2.79 -14.55 -13.58
CA THR A 265 -1.92 -14.63 -12.39
C THR A 265 -2.59 -15.49 -11.33
N LEU A 266 -1.95 -16.60 -10.97
CA LEU A 266 -2.39 -17.50 -9.89
C LEU A 266 -1.41 -17.42 -8.73
N GLY A 267 -1.90 -17.32 -7.49
CA GLY A 267 -0.96 -17.46 -6.39
C GLY A 267 -1.47 -17.10 -5.01
N ALA A 268 -0.49 -17.19 -4.12
CA ALA A 268 -0.59 -16.88 -2.71
C ALA A 268 0.33 -15.69 -2.33
N ALA A 269 0.68 -14.84 -3.29
CA ALA A 269 1.51 -13.65 -3.12
C ALA A 269 0.66 -12.39 -3.24
N GLU A 270 0.28 -11.83 -2.11
CA GLU A 270 -0.67 -10.72 -1.98
C GLU A 270 -0.35 -9.54 -2.93
N THR A 271 0.89 -9.06 -2.93
CA THR A 271 1.31 -7.91 -3.77
C THR A 271 1.14 -8.20 -5.26
N MET A 272 1.53 -9.39 -5.75
CA MET A 272 1.42 -9.71 -7.17
C MET A 272 -0.03 -9.88 -7.65
N LEU A 273 -0.93 -10.35 -6.79
CA LEU A 273 -2.36 -10.38 -7.10
C LEU A 273 -2.93 -8.96 -7.22
N MET A 274 -2.53 -8.05 -6.33
CA MET A 274 -2.91 -6.64 -6.42
C MET A 274 -2.29 -5.95 -7.64
N GLU A 275 -1.04 -6.26 -7.99
CA GLU A 275 -0.40 -5.77 -9.21
C GLU A 275 -1.16 -6.22 -10.47
N ALA A 276 -1.55 -7.51 -10.55
CA ALA A 276 -2.37 -8.03 -11.64
C ALA A 276 -3.68 -7.24 -11.75
N PHE A 277 -4.38 -7.06 -10.66
CA PHE A 277 -5.62 -6.30 -10.62
C PHE A 277 -5.43 -4.85 -11.11
N ILE A 278 -4.43 -4.11 -10.61
CA ILE A 278 -4.17 -2.73 -11.05
C ILE A 278 -3.83 -2.64 -12.54
N LEU A 279 -3.18 -3.67 -13.08
CA LEU A 279 -2.85 -3.78 -14.51
C LEU A 279 -4.01 -4.29 -15.38
N GLY A 280 -5.19 -4.53 -14.79
CA GLY A 280 -6.35 -5.08 -15.50
C GLY A 280 -6.17 -6.53 -15.97
N LYS A 281 -5.28 -7.29 -15.33
CA LYS A 281 -5.00 -8.69 -15.65
C LYS A 281 -5.78 -9.62 -14.73
N PRO A 282 -6.39 -10.71 -15.25
CA PRO A 282 -7.03 -11.71 -14.43
C PRO A 282 -6.11 -12.29 -13.36
N ALA A 283 -6.66 -12.42 -12.15
CA ALA A 283 -5.95 -12.99 -11.03
C ALA A 283 -6.84 -13.96 -10.24
N VAL A 284 -6.26 -15.05 -9.76
CA VAL A 284 -6.91 -16.04 -8.90
C VAL A 284 -6.11 -16.20 -7.62
N SER A 285 -6.75 -16.02 -6.47
CA SER A 285 -6.10 -16.14 -5.17
C SER A 285 -6.26 -17.55 -4.59
N ALA A 286 -5.12 -18.13 -4.18
CA ALA A 286 -5.04 -19.41 -3.47
C ALA A 286 -4.60 -19.23 -2.00
N ILE A 287 -4.88 -18.07 -1.40
CA ILE A 287 -4.52 -17.76 -0.02
C ILE A 287 -5.46 -18.51 0.92
N TYR A 288 -4.91 -19.42 1.74
CA TYR A 288 -5.66 -20.26 2.68
C TYR A 288 -5.47 -19.87 4.16
N TRP A 289 -4.71 -18.83 4.42
CA TRP A 289 -4.56 -18.24 5.76
C TRP A 289 -5.36 -16.95 5.89
N LYS A 290 -5.37 -16.36 7.09
CA LYS A 290 -6.04 -15.08 7.33
C LYS A 290 -5.47 -14.00 6.39
N ALA A 291 -6.29 -13.56 5.46
CA ALA A 291 -5.94 -12.49 4.54
C ALA A 291 -5.68 -11.18 5.29
N SER A 292 -4.74 -10.36 4.78
CA SER A 292 -4.64 -8.96 5.16
C SER A 292 -5.87 -8.19 4.68
N LYS A 293 -6.12 -7.03 5.26
CA LYS A 293 -7.27 -6.21 4.83
C LYS A 293 -7.21 -5.81 3.36
N PRO A 294 -6.04 -5.43 2.78
CA PRO A 294 -5.92 -5.23 1.34
C PRO A 294 -6.33 -6.45 0.51
N VAL A 295 -5.95 -7.65 0.95
CA VAL A 295 -6.34 -8.88 0.24
C VAL A 295 -7.82 -9.18 0.41
N ALA A 296 -8.38 -8.98 1.59
CA ALA A 296 -9.82 -9.12 1.81
C ALA A 296 -10.62 -8.14 0.93
N GLU A 297 -10.14 -6.92 0.75
CA GLU A 297 -10.72 -5.96 -0.19
C GLU A 297 -10.56 -6.43 -1.65
N LEU A 298 -9.38 -6.94 -2.03
CA LEU A 298 -9.12 -7.47 -3.37
C LEU A 298 -10.02 -8.65 -3.72
N HIS A 299 -10.32 -9.56 -2.75
CA HIS A 299 -11.21 -10.70 -2.94
C HIS A 299 -12.66 -10.32 -3.28
N ARG A 300 -13.05 -9.06 -3.19
CA ARG A 300 -14.34 -8.56 -3.70
C ARG A 300 -14.36 -8.45 -5.24
N TYR A 301 -13.21 -8.50 -5.87
CA TYR A 301 -13.02 -8.23 -7.29
C TYR A 301 -12.41 -9.41 -8.05
N ILE A 302 -11.65 -10.27 -7.38
CA ILE A 302 -11.04 -11.47 -7.96
C ILE A 302 -11.53 -12.73 -7.26
N PRO A 303 -11.64 -13.88 -7.95
CA PRO A 303 -11.98 -15.15 -7.33
C PRO A 303 -10.86 -15.61 -6.39
N HIS A 304 -11.29 -16.27 -5.29
CA HIS A 304 -10.37 -16.93 -4.37
C HIS A 304 -10.98 -18.25 -3.89
N SER A 305 -10.13 -19.22 -3.67
CA SER A 305 -10.54 -20.52 -3.11
C SER A 305 -9.37 -21.20 -2.41
N THR A 306 -9.70 -22.13 -1.53
CA THR A 306 -8.77 -23.08 -0.91
C THR A 306 -8.95 -24.49 -1.47
N ASP A 307 -9.93 -24.70 -2.36
CA ASP A 307 -10.12 -25.96 -3.08
C ASP A 307 -9.30 -25.95 -4.39
N PRO A 308 -8.32 -26.84 -4.55
CA PRO A 308 -7.51 -26.93 -5.76
C PRO A 308 -8.32 -27.15 -7.04
N THR A 309 -9.48 -27.80 -6.98
CA THR A 309 -10.34 -28.01 -8.15
C THR A 309 -10.98 -26.71 -8.59
N GLN A 310 -11.59 -25.99 -7.64
CA GLN A 310 -12.21 -24.70 -7.91
C GLN A 310 -11.20 -23.65 -8.38
N ILE A 311 -9.97 -23.65 -7.83
CA ILE A 311 -8.89 -22.78 -8.30
C ILE A 311 -8.58 -23.05 -9.77
N ALA A 312 -8.46 -24.33 -10.17
CA ALA A 312 -8.19 -24.69 -11.55
C ALA A 312 -9.35 -24.29 -12.49
N GLU A 313 -10.60 -24.43 -12.04
CA GLU A 313 -11.78 -23.98 -12.80
C GLU A 313 -11.78 -22.47 -13.02
N TYR A 314 -11.50 -21.65 -12.00
CA TYR A 314 -11.36 -20.20 -12.16
C TYR A 314 -10.23 -19.79 -13.12
N VAL A 315 -9.11 -20.50 -13.07
CA VAL A 315 -8.02 -20.25 -14.02
C VAL A 315 -8.47 -20.57 -15.43
N GLU A 316 -9.16 -21.72 -15.66
CA GLU A 316 -9.69 -22.08 -16.98
C GLU A 316 -10.70 -21.08 -17.54
N GLU A 317 -11.60 -20.58 -16.68
CA GLU A 317 -12.54 -19.52 -17.06
C GLU A 317 -11.82 -18.27 -17.55
N TYR A 318 -10.75 -17.89 -16.88
CA TYR A 318 -9.94 -16.74 -17.27
C TYR A 318 -8.98 -16.98 -18.45
N LEU A 319 -8.84 -18.20 -18.95
CA LEU A 319 -8.13 -18.47 -20.19
C LEU A 319 -8.96 -18.10 -21.44
N ASP A 320 -10.28 -17.94 -21.29
CA ASP A 320 -11.17 -17.47 -22.35
C ASP A 320 -10.93 -15.98 -22.65
N PRO A 321 -10.65 -15.60 -23.93
CA PRO A 321 -10.34 -14.22 -24.30
C PRO A 321 -11.47 -13.22 -24.01
N ASP A 322 -12.73 -13.64 -24.14
CA ASP A 322 -13.88 -12.76 -23.91
C ASP A 322 -14.03 -12.48 -22.40
N THR A 323 -13.83 -13.50 -21.57
CA THR A 323 -13.79 -13.36 -20.12
C THR A 323 -12.64 -12.46 -19.65
N GLN A 324 -11.44 -12.60 -20.24
CA GLN A 324 -10.31 -11.71 -19.94
C GLN A 324 -10.63 -10.25 -20.30
N LYS A 325 -11.22 -10.04 -21.47
CA LYS A 325 -11.59 -8.71 -21.95
C LYS A 325 -12.63 -8.06 -21.02
N ALA A 326 -13.69 -8.80 -20.69
CA ALA A 326 -14.73 -8.33 -19.78
C ALA A 326 -14.16 -7.97 -18.39
N PHE A 327 -13.26 -8.80 -17.86
CA PHE A 327 -12.55 -8.52 -16.60
C PHE A 327 -11.71 -7.23 -16.72
N SER A 328 -10.91 -7.10 -17.76
CA SER A 328 -10.05 -5.94 -17.99
C SER A 328 -10.84 -4.64 -18.08
N GLU A 329 -11.95 -4.63 -18.83
CA GLU A 329 -12.84 -3.48 -18.97
C GLU A 329 -13.46 -3.08 -17.62
N LYS A 330 -14.00 -4.05 -16.86
CA LYS A 330 -14.56 -3.83 -15.54
C LYS A 330 -13.53 -3.25 -14.56
N VAL A 331 -12.35 -3.85 -14.52
CA VAL A 331 -11.27 -3.42 -13.62
C VAL A 331 -10.72 -2.07 -14.00
N SER A 332 -10.59 -1.75 -15.29
CA SER A 332 -10.15 -0.44 -15.76
C SER A 332 -11.02 0.69 -15.20
N LEU A 333 -12.34 0.52 -15.18
CA LEU A 333 -13.27 1.52 -14.60
C LEU A 333 -13.05 1.68 -13.09
N LEU A 334 -12.79 0.60 -12.38
CA LEU A 334 -12.53 0.64 -10.94
C LEU A 334 -11.18 1.34 -10.64
N VAL A 335 -10.13 0.97 -11.38
CA VAL A 335 -8.78 1.49 -11.20
C VAL A 335 -8.68 2.97 -11.58
N GLN A 336 -9.50 3.46 -12.54
CA GLN A 336 -9.56 4.89 -12.88
C GLN A 336 -9.86 5.75 -11.65
N ASN A 337 -10.70 5.26 -10.73
CA ASN A 337 -11.11 5.97 -9.52
C ASN A 337 -10.17 5.73 -8.32
N MET A 338 -9.12 4.95 -8.49
CA MET A 338 -8.10 4.74 -7.46
C MET A 338 -7.01 5.80 -7.54
N ASP A 339 -6.47 6.16 -6.39
CA ASP A 339 -5.33 7.05 -6.30
C ASP A 339 -4.02 6.30 -6.59
N ASN A 340 -3.06 7.02 -7.16
CA ASN A 340 -1.67 6.56 -7.20
C ASN A 340 -0.96 7.10 -5.94
N PRO A 341 -0.59 6.25 -4.96
CA PRO A 341 0.02 6.71 -3.71
C PRO A 341 1.38 7.38 -3.91
N VAL A 342 2.13 6.99 -4.94
CA VAL A 342 3.40 7.63 -5.31
C VAL A 342 3.15 9.05 -5.82
N GLN A 343 2.14 9.24 -6.67
CA GLN A 343 1.78 10.58 -7.16
C GLN A 343 1.28 11.50 -6.04
N LEU A 344 0.56 10.96 -5.06
CA LEU A 344 0.18 11.73 -3.86
C LEU A 344 1.40 12.17 -3.07
N MET A 345 2.40 11.30 -2.87
CA MET A 345 3.66 11.67 -2.22
C MET A 345 4.39 12.77 -2.99
N ILE A 346 4.48 12.67 -4.32
CA ILE A 346 5.08 13.68 -5.19
C ILE A 346 4.39 15.03 -5.04
N ASN A 347 3.06 15.05 -5.09
CA ASN A 347 2.27 16.27 -4.95
C ASN A 347 2.46 16.92 -3.57
N ASP A 348 2.53 16.12 -2.51
CA ASP A 348 2.77 16.61 -1.16
C ASP A 348 4.19 17.17 -0.99
N ILE A 349 5.21 16.53 -1.59
CA ILE A 349 6.60 17.04 -1.61
C ILE A 349 6.66 18.40 -2.31
N ARG A 350 6.08 18.52 -3.50
CA ARG A 350 6.03 19.76 -4.26
C ARG A 350 5.30 20.87 -3.49
N ARG A 351 4.19 20.54 -2.83
CA ARG A 351 3.42 21.50 -2.00
C ARG A 351 4.22 22.05 -0.82
N LEU A 352 5.01 21.21 -0.16
CA LEU A 352 5.84 21.63 0.96
C LEU A 352 7.09 22.42 0.51
N SER A 353 7.58 22.15 -0.69
CA SER A 353 8.79 22.80 -1.23
C SER A 353 8.50 24.17 -1.83
N ASP A 354 7.33 24.38 -2.37
CA ASP A 354 6.87 25.64 -2.95
C ASP A 354 5.43 25.91 -2.50
N PRO A 355 5.26 26.42 -1.28
CA PRO A 355 3.93 26.75 -0.76
C PRO A 355 3.38 27.98 -1.50
N LYS A 356 3.05 27.84 -2.78
CA LYS A 356 2.17 28.81 -3.42
C LYS A 356 0.89 28.85 -2.60
N PRO A 357 0.34 30.06 -2.29
CA PRO A 357 -0.98 30.12 -1.69
C PRO A 357 -1.90 29.31 -2.59
N VAL A 358 -2.43 28.20 -2.06
CA VAL A 358 -3.50 27.50 -2.71
C VAL A 358 -4.62 28.51 -2.81
N GLU A 359 -4.88 29.06 -4.00
CA GLU A 359 -6.17 29.63 -4.31
C GLU A 359 -7.18 28.49 -4.13
N VAL A 360 -7.61 28.34 -2.89
CA VAL A 360 -8.80 27.54 -2.58
C VAL A 360 -9.92 28.32 -3.26
N SER A 361 -10.28 27.92 -4.46
CA SER A 361 -11.58 28.23 -5.01
C SER A 361 -12.57 27.76 -3.96
N LEU A 362 -13.02 28.69 -3.13
CA LEU A 362 -14.06 28.49 -2.14
C LEU A 362 -15.38 28.27 -2.89
N LYS A 363 -15.56 27.10 -3.48
CA LYS A 363 -16.90 26.59 -3.69
C LYS A 363 -17.51 26.53 -2.30
N ARG A 364 -18.49 27.42 -2.03
CA ARG A 364 -19.28 27.37 -0.79
C ARG A 364 -19.80 25.94 -0.64
N ARG A 365 -19.27 25.21 0.35
CA ARG A 365 -19.74 23.86 0.66
C ARG A 365 -21.23 23.93 1.02
N SER A 366 -21.99 22.97 0.54
CA SER A 366 -23.40 22.84 0.94
C SER A 366 -23.49 22.52 2.44
N ARG A 367 -24.60 22.86 3.06
CA ARG A 367 -24.84 22.51 4.48
C ARG A 367 -24.77 20.98 4.70
N LEU A 368 -25.18 20.20 3.71
CA LEU A 368 -25.08 18.74 3.72
C LEU A 368 -23.63 18.26 3.75
N GLU A 369 -22.76 18.82 2.92
CA GLU A 369 -21.33 18.47 2.91
C GLU A 369 -20.69 18.76 4.27
N ILE A 370 -20.99 19.90 4.89
CA ILE A 370 -20.50 20.24 6.24
C ILE A 370 -21.00 19.23 7.28
N TYR A 371 -22.25 18.79 7.21
CA TYR A 371 -22.81 17.79 8.12
C TYR A 371 -22.10 16.45 7.97
N LEU A 372 -21.89 15.99 6.75
CA LEU A 372 -21.20 14.75 6.45
C LEU A 372 -19.73 14.79 6.88
N ASP A 373 -19.05 15.93 6.68
CA ASP A 373 -17.67 16.12 7.15
C ASP A 373 -17.57 16.00 8.68
N ILE A 374 -18.52 16.60 9.42
CA ILE A 374 -18.56 16.53 10.89
C ILE A 374 -18.85 15.10 11.36
N ILE A 375 -19.84 14.42 10.78
CA ILE A 375 -20.17 13.04 11.13
C ILE A 375 -18.97 12.13 10.81
N GLN A 376 -18.35 12.32 9.66
CA GLN A 376 -17.16 11.59 9.24
C GLN A 376 -16.00 11.79 10.22
N ALA A 377 -15.72 13.01 10.62
CA ALA A 377 -14.67 13.33 11.57
C ALA A 377 -14.98 12.76 12.98
N ALA A 378 -16.24 12.90 13.44
CA ALA A 378 -16.71 12.37 14.71
C ALA A 378 -16.87 10.84 14.74
N SER A 379 -16.87 10.16 13.58
CA SER A 379 -16.84 8.70 13.49
C SER A 379 -15.45 8.13 13.74
N LEU A 380 -14.42 8.93 13.51
CA LEU A 380 -13.03 8.50 13.67
C LEU A 380 -12.58 8.55 15.15
N ARG A 381 -13.08 9.54 15.89
CA ARG A 381 -12.78 9.74 17.32
C ARG A 381 -13.78 10.75 17.94
N PRO A 382 -13.94 10.75 19.28
CA PRO A 382 -14.62 11.84 19.96
C PRO A 382 -13.89 13.17 19.72
N LEU A 383 -14.61 14.22 19.28
CA LEU A 383 -14.04 15.51 18.92
C LEU A 383 -14.49 16.61 19.89
N ARG A 384 -13.56 17.49 20.26
CA ARG A 384 -13.89 18.75 20.95
C ARG A 384 -14.50 19.75 19.98
N PRO A 385 -15.30 20.72 20.46
CA PRO A 385 -15.87 21.79 19.61
C PRO A 385 -14.82 22.47 18.72
N THR A 386 -13.66 22.81 19.28
CA THR A 386 -12.58 23.48 18.56
C THR A 386 -11.96 22.63 17.45
N GLN A 387 -11.96 21.32 17.64
CA GLN A 387 -11.46 20.37 16.60
C GLN A 387 -12.47 20.27 15.46
N ILE A 388 -13.77 20.18 15.76
CA ILE A 388 -14.83 20.19 14.74
C ILE A 388 -14.78 21.48 13.91
N MET A 389 -14.62 22.63 14.57
CA MET A 389 -14.47 23.93 13.89
C MET A 389 -13.31 23.93 12.90
N LYS A 390 -12.17 23.39 13.32
CA LYS A 390 -10.97 23.31 12.48
C LYS A 390 -11.16 22.33 11.30
N GLU A 391 -11.69 21.13 11.56
CA GLU A 391 -11.86 20.09 10.54
C GLU A 391 -12.97 20.45 9.54
N ALA A 392 -14.08 20.97 10.02
CA ALA A 392 -15.19 21.41 9.15
C ALA A 392 -15.00 22.84 8.61
N ASN A 393 -13.94 23.56 8.99
CA ASN A 393 -13.70 24.97 8.63
C ASN A 393 -14.94 25.86 8.76
N ILE A 394 -15.50 25.88 9.98
CA ILE A 394 -16.70 26.64 10.34
C ILE A 394 -16.46 27.50 11.58
N SER A 395 -17.22 28.58 11.70
CA SER A 395 -17.20 29.47 12.87
C SER A 395 -17.89 28.82 14.08
N TYR A 396 -17.61 29.35 15.28
CA TYR A 396 -18.28 28.88 16.51
C TYR A 396 -19.81 29.05 16.47
N ASN A 397 -20.27 30.13 15.88
CA ASN A 397 -21.71 30.37 15.75
C ASN A 397 -22.43 29.39 14.82
N GLU A 398 -21.73 29.00 13.73
CA GLU A 398 -22.23 27.97 12.81
C GLU A 398 -22.20 26.58 13.47
N LEU A 399 -21.12 26.28 14.19
CA LEU A 399 -20.95 24.98 14.89
C LEU A 399 -22.13 24.70 15.82
N ARG A 400 -22.55 25.67 16.63
CA ARG A 400 -23.64 25.49 17.61
C ARG A 400 -24.92 25.01 16.95
N GLY A 401 -25.37 25.70 15.91
CA GLY A 401 -26.60 25.35 15.21
C GLY A 401 -26.51 24.03 14.44
N ILE A 402 -25.29 23.68 13.99
CA ILE A 402 -25.03 22.40 13.30
C ILE A 402 -25.08 21.25 14.30
N ILE A 403 -24.39 21.37 15.43
CA ILE A 403 -24.38 20.35 16.49
C ILE A 403 -25.81 20.08 17.00
N GLU A 404 -26.56 21.12 17.35
CA GLU A 404 -27.96 20.99 17.79
C GLU A 404 -28.81 20.24 16.71
N SER A 405 -28.56 20.51 15.45
CA SER A 405 -29.27 19.86 14.34
C SER A 405 -28.86 18.38 14.16
N LEU A 406 -27.62 18.04 14.36
CA LEU A 406 -27.11 16.66 14.25
C LEU A 406 -27.53 15.81 15.46
N GLU A 407 -27.50 16.37 16.68
CA GLU A 407 -28.00 15.72 17.90
C GLU A 407 -29.53 15.47 17.84
N ALA A 408 -30.31 16.45 17.39
CA ALA A 408 -31.75 16.31 17.24
C ALA A 408 -32.14 15.17 16.25
N ARG A 409 -31.23 14.79 15.35
CA ARG A 409 -31.40 13.70 14.39
C ARG A 409 -30.70 12.42 14.82
N ALA A 410 -30.18 12.38 16.04
CA ALA A 410 -29.40 11.26 16.58
C ALA A 410 -28.20 10.85 15.71
N LEU A 411 -27.62 11.76 14.92
CA LEU A 411 -26.47 11.48 14.04
C LEU A 411 -25.12 11.60 14.77
N ILE A 412 -25.09 12.42 15.83
CA ILE A 412 -23.98 12.52 16.78
C ILE A 412 -24.53 12.49 18.20
N ARG A 413 -23.68 12.12 19.15
CA ARG A 413 -23.98 12.20 20.58
C ARG A 413 -22.94 13.05 21.29
N THR A 414 -23.36 13.71 22.36
CA THR A 414 -22.47 14.42 23.29
C THR A 414 -22.02 13.50 24.41
N GLU A 415 -20.73 13.49 24.68
CA GLU A 415 -20.12 12.86 25.85
C GLU A 415 -19.48 13.94 26.73
N ASN A 416 -19.94 14.06 27.96
CA ASN A 416 -19.34 14.94 28.95
C ASN A 416 -18.34 14.14 29.80
N THR A 417 -17.07 14.54 29.76
CA THR A 417 -16.00 13.94 30.54
C THR A 417 -15.42 14.97 31.51
N ILE A 418 -14.59 14.53 32.44
CA ILE A 418 -13.84 15.41 33.34
C ILE A 418 -12.98 16.42 32.56
N SER A 419 -12.54 16.05 31.37
CA SER A 419 -11.70 16.88 30.48
C SER A 419 -12.46 17.79 29.53
N GLY A 420 -13.80 17.77 29.57
CA GLY A 420 -14.67 18.63 28.75
C GLY A 420 -15.73 17.90 27.94
N LYS A 421 -16.38 18.66 27.05
CA LYS A 421 -17.43 18.17 26.16
C LYS A 421 -16.86 17.64 24.86
N TYR A 422 -17.29 16.43 24.45
CA TYR A 422 -16.90 15.76 23.21
C TYR A 422 -18.12 15.34 22.42
N TYR A 423 -17.95 15.22 21.11
CA TYR A 423 -18.97 14.78 20.16
C TYR A 423 -18.48 13.53 19.43
N GLN A 424 -19.33 12.52 19.32
CA GLN A 424 -19.07 11.28 18.64
C GLN A 424 -20.21 10.92 17.69
N ALA A 425 -19.90 10.35 16.53
CA ALA A 425 -20.93 9.83 15.63
C ALA A 425 -21.65 8.63 16.27
N THR A 426 -22.96 8.55 16.02
CA THR A 426 -23.78 7.41 16.41
C THR A 426 -23.82 6.35 15.31
N ASP A 427 -24.41 5.19 15.59
CA ASP A 427 -24.64 4.16 14.57
C ASP A 427 -25.52 4.68 13.42
N GLU A 428 -26.47 5.58 13.71
CA GLU A 428 -27.31 6.22 12.71
C GLU A 428 -26.52 7.20 11.86
N GLY A 429 -25.59 7.96 12.46
CA GLY A 429 -24.66 8.81 11.72
C GLY A 429 -23.74 8.00 10.80
N LEU A 430 -23.28 6.84 11.23
CA LEU A 430 -22.46 5.95 10.42
C LEU A 430 -23.26 5.36 9.24
N ARG A 431 -24.50 4.93 9.47
CA ARG A 431 -25.40 4.46 8.39
C ARG A 431 -25.65 5.53 7.35
N LEU A 432 -25.95 6.77 7.80
CA LEU A 432 -26.14 7.91 6.88
C LEU A 432 -24.91 8.15 5.98
N LEU A 433 -23.71 8.04 6.53
CA LEU A 433 -22.48 8.16 5.73
C LEU A 433 -22.36 7.05 4.68
N GLU A 434 -22.72 5.83 5.02
CA GLU A 434 -22.67 4.68 4.12
C GLU A 434 -23.72 4.80 3.01
N ASP A 435 -24.94 5.18 3.37
CA ASP A 435 -26.04 5.44 2.42
C ASP A 435 -25.68 6.57 1.45
N TYR A 436 -25.14 7.68 1.97
CA TYR A 436 -24.69 8.78 1.13
C TYR A 436 -23.61 8.37 0.14
N ARG A 437 -22.62 7.59 0.57
CA ARG A 437 -21.57 7.05 -0.30
C ARG A 437 -22.16 6.17 -1.40
N THR A 438 -23.12 5.32 -1.03
CA THR A 438 -23.81 4.44 -1.97
C THR A 438 -24.62 5.23 -3.00
N VAL A 439 -25.38 6.22 -2.56
CA VAL A 439 -26.18 7.09 -3.46
C VAL A 439 -25.27 7.94 -4.33
N ARG A 440 -24.23 8.55 -3.75
CA ARG A 440 -23.26 9.37 -4.49
C ARG A 440 -22.55 8.54 -5.58
N GLY A 441 -22.12 7.32 -5.26
CA GLY A 441 -21.50 6.42 -6.22
C GLY A 441 -22.44 5.94 -7.34
N ARG A 442 -23.77 5.95 -7.09
CA ARG A 442 -24.77 5.64 -8.13
C ARG A 442 -25.13 6.84 -9.01
N LEU A 443 -25.18 8.04 -8.43
CA LEU A 443 -25.59 9.26 -9.14
C LEU A 443 -24.40 9.95 -9.85
N PHE A 444 -23.22 9.81 -9.30
CA PHE A 444 -21.99 10.38 -9.82
C PHE A 444 -20.94 9.25 -9.84
N PRO A 445 -21.03 8.32 -10.78
CA PRO A 445 -19.95 7.38 -11.03
C PRO A 445 -18.74 8.20 -11.50
N GLU A 446 -17.83 8.48 -10.55
CA GLU A 446 -16.56 9.17 -10.80
C GLU A 446 -15.59 8.25 -11.52
#